data_b25fed589ab7fd886ad6040109099e85
#
_entry.id   b25fed589ab7fd886ad6040109099e85
#
_cell.length_a   1.000
_cell.length_b   1.000
_cell.length_c   1.000
_cell.angle_alpha   90.00
_cell.angle_beta   90.00
_cell.angle_gamma   90.00
#
_symmetry.space_group_name_H-M   'P 1'
#
loop_
_entity.id
_entity.type
_entity.pdbx_description
1 polymer ?
#
loop_
_entity_poly.entity_id
_entity_poly.type
_entity_poly.pdbx_seq_one_letter_code
_entity_poly.pdbx_strand_id
1 'polypeptide(L)'
;MKNLKKIIAMGLTAALCAVSLAGCGGSQIGGADGETDVNISDTYKIGVLQYADHPSLDNCREGFKQGLDSEGIKYDITESSAKGDDSTNTQIAQQFVSQGMDLVCGIATPSAQACYNAAYEAKIPVIFNAVSDPVAAKLAESDTQA
;
A
#
# COMPACT_ATOMS: atom_id res chain seq x y z
N MET A 1 8.72 -46.55 -13.98
CA MET A 1 9.05 -46.98 -15.35
C MET A 1 8.41 -45.97 -16.30
N LYS A 2 9.28 -45.32 -16.97
CA LYS A 2 9.24 -45.07 -18.43
C LYS A 2 8.06 -44.20 -18.87
N ASN A 3 8.20 -43.17 -19.53
CA ASN A 3 9.09 -42.49 -20.45
C ASN A 3 8.29 -41.29 -20.93
N LEU A 4 8.70 -40.26 -21.32
CA LEU A 4 9.80 -39.78 -22.12
C LEU A 4 9.36 -38.60 -22.96
N LYS A 5 10.09 -37.57 -22.84
CA LYS A 5 10.74 -36.86 -23.94
C LYS A 5 9.91 -36.41 -25.17
N LYS A 6 10.19 -35.16 -25.45
CA LYS A 6 10.35 -34.49 -26.74
C LYS A 6 9.05 -34.16 -27.50
N ILE A 7 8.86 -32.93 -27.87
CA ILE A 7 9.36 -32.46 -29.17
C ILE A 7 9.48 -30.93 -29.18
N ILE A 8 10.63 -30.49 -29.64
CA ILE A 8 11.03 -29.19 -30.13
C ILE A 8 10.52 -29.05 -31.57
N ALA A 9 9.98 -27.90 -31.91
CA ALA A 9 10.07 -27.30 -33.27
C ALA A 9 9.54 -25.87 -33.16
N MET A 10 10.37 -24.85 -33.17
CA MET A 10 10.90 -24.10 -34.28
C MET A 10 9.82 -23.59 -35.25
N GLY A 11 9.56 -22.31 -35.20
CA GLY A 11 8.79 -21.57 -36.20
C GLY A 11 9.06 -20.06 -36.04
N LEU A 12 10.12 -19.62 -36.69
CA LEU A 12 10.55 -18.23 -36.86
C LEU A 12 9.67 -17.61 -37.96
N THR A 13 8.97 -16.54 -37.68
CA THR A 13 8.60 -15.56 -38.72
C THR A 13 8.47 -14.15 -38.14
N ALA A 14 9.32 -13.29 -38.63
CA ALA A 14 9.34 -11.87 -38.44
C ALA A 14 8.20 -11.20 -39.21
N ALA A 15 7.54 -10.23 -38.63
CA ALA A 15 6.86 -9.17 -39.37
C ALA A 15 6.97 -7.86 -38.56
N LEU A 16 7.82 -6.98 -39.05
CA LEU A 16 7.88 -5.57 -38.72
C LEU A 16 6.54 -4.91 -39.11
N CYS A 17 5.95 -4.17 -38.22
CA CYS A 17 5.19 -2.98 -38.58
C CYS A 17 5.39 -1.91 -37.49
N ALA A 18 6.22 -0.94 -37.86
CA ALA A 18 6.36 0.31 -37.17
C ALA A 18 5.11 1.16 -37.41
N VAL A 19 4.47 1.62 -36.36
CA VAL A 19 3.64 2.83 -36.40
C VAL A 19 3.99 3.66 -35.18
N SER A 20 4.73 4.70 -35.45
CA SER A 20 4.97 5.82 -34.56
C SER A 20 3.71 6.67 -34.45
N LEU A 21 3.21 6.92 -33.22
CA LEU A 21 2.47 8.13 -32.97
C LEU A 21 2.89 8.71 -31.61
N ALA A 22 3.44 9.88 -31.71
CA ALA A 22 3.78 10.75 -30.60
C ALA A 22 2.50 11.20 -29.87
N GLY A 23 2.54 11.19 -28.56
CA GLY A 23 1.54 11.80 -27.69
C GLY A 23 2.20 12.16 -26.36
N CYS A 24 2.52 13.41 -26.21
CA CYS A 24 3.11 14.03 -25.02
C CYS A 24 2.25 13.92 -23.79
N GLY A 25 2.94 13.85 -22.65
CA GLY A 25 2.47 14.43 -21.40
C GLY A 25 2.29 13.44 -20.26
N GLY A 26 3.34 13.20 -19.52
CA GLY A 26 3.26 12.56 -18.22
C GLY A 26 4.59 12.75 -17.51
N SER A 27 4.62 13.59 -16.53
CA SER A 27 5.79 13.87 -15.69
C SER A 27 6.28 12.59 -15.02
N GLN A 28 7.49 12.16 -15.39
CA GLN A 28 8.24 11.17 -14.64
C GLN A 28 8.76 11.81 -13.35
N ILE A 29 8.32 11.29 -12.23
CA ILE A 29 9.06 11.43 -10.98
C ILE A 29 9.84 10.12 -10.83
N GLY A 30 11.14 10.18 -11.08
CA GLY A 30 12.04 9.05 -10.93
C GLY A 30 12.38 8.81 -9.47
N GLY A 31 12.46 7.55 -9.11
CA GLY A 31 13.12 7.13 -7.88
C GLY A 31 12.84 5.69 -7.50
N ALA A 32 13.85 4.85 -7.71
CA ALA A 32 14.14 3.56 -7.07
C ALA A 32 13.21 2.35 -7.31
N ASP A 33 13.77 1.47 -8.07
CA ASP A 33 13.57 0.03 -8.26
C ASP A 33 12.59 -0.71 -7.36
N GLY A 34 11.41 -0.91 -7.90
CA GLY A 34 10.35 -1.72 -7.35
C GLY A 34 9.04 -1.37 -8.03
N GLU A 35 8.99 -1.51 -9.37
CA GLU A 35 7.72 -1.36 -10.12
C GLU A 35 6.73 -2.45 -9.67
N THR A 36 5.93 -2.12 -8.67
CA THR A 36 4.60 -2.68 -8.58
C THR A 36 3.76 -1.91 -9.60
N ASP A 37 3.42 -2.54 -10.71
CA ASP A 37 2.41 -2.03 -11.64
C ASP A 37 1.11 -1.81 -10.87
N VAL A 38 0.90 -0.57 -10.40
CA VAL A 38 -0.36 -0.17 -9.80
C VAL A 38 -1.38 -0.09 -10.93
N ASN A 39 -2.16 -1.15 -11.08
CA ASN A 39 -3.25 -1.16 -12.02
C ASN A 39 -4.41 -0.31 -11.48
N ILE A 40 -4.47 0.95 -11.89
CA ILE A 40 -5.49 1.93 -11.47
C ILE A 40 -6.95 1.45 -11.78
N SER A 41 -7.11 0.34 -12.50
CA SER A 41 -8.43 -0.24 -12.74
C SER A 41 -8.95 -1.09 -11.59
N ASP A 42 -8.09 -1.55 -10.69
CA ASP A 42 -8.45 -2.41 -9.58
C ASP A 42 -8.96 -1.60 -8.38
N THR A 43 -9.85 -2.19 -7.63
CA THR A 43 -10.36 -1.60 -6.38
C THR A 43 -9.54 -2.16 -5.23
N TYR A 44 -8.82 -1.30 -4.53
CA TYR A 44 -7.95 -1.67 -3.41
C TYR A 44 -8.70 -1.69 -2.09
N LYS A 45 -8.48 -2.71 -1.28
CA LYS A 45 -8.98 -2.78 0.09
C LYS A 45 -8.02 -2.07 1.02
N ILE A 46 -8.47 -0.98 1.63
CA ILE A 46 -7.63 -0.14 2.48
C ILE A 46 -8.17 -0.13 3.91
N GLY A 47 -7.31 -0.51 4.87
CA GLY A 47 -7.61 -0.38 6.29
C GLY A 47 -7.05 0.92 6.86
N VAL A 48 -7.86 1.72 7.54
CA VAL A 48 -7.41 2.92 8.25
C VAL A 48 -7.66 2.78 9.74
N LEU A 49 -6.59 2.76 10.52
CA LEU A 49 -6.62 2.65 11.96
C LEU A 49 -6.23 3.98 12.61
N GLN A 50 -7.16 4.61 13.29
CA GLN A 50 -6.94 5.82 14.06
C GLN A 50 -6.82 5.47 15.55
N TYR A 51 -5.81 6.03 16.25
CA TYR A 51 -5.57 5.68 17.65
C TYR A 51 -6.70 6.15 18.58
N ALA A 52 -7.16 7.38 18.42
CA ALA A 52 -8.19 7.96 19.27
C ALA A 52 -9.11 8.89 18.47
N ASP A 53 -10.30 9.12 18.97
CA ASP A 53 -11.23 10.10 18.40
C ASP A 53 -10.76 11.51 18.78
N HIS A 54 -10.18 12.21 17.81
CA HIS A 54 -9.69 13.57 17.98
C HIS A 54 -9.74 14.33 16.65
N PRO A 55 -10.22 15.58 16.62
CA PRO A 55 -10.40 16.33 15.39
C PRO A 55 -9.15 16.42 14.50
N SER A 56 -7.95 16.52 15.11
CA SER A 56 -6.71 16.53 14.33
C SER A 56 -6.44 15.21 13.61
N LEU A 57 -6.76 14.07 14.23
CA LEU A 57 -6.61 12.76 13.62
C LEU A 57 -7.72 12.49 12.60
N ASP A 58 -8.92 13.00 12.82
CA ASP A 58 -10.01 12.99 11.85
C ASP A 58 -9.61 13.74 10.57
N ASN A 59 -8.97 14.91 10.71
CA ASN A 59 -8.46 15.66 9.57
C ASN A 59 -7.36 14.90 8.81
N CYS A 60 -6.49 14.16 9.52
CA CYS A 60 -5.48 13.31 8.88
C CYS A 60 -6.12 12.19 8.08
N ARG A 61 -7.16 11.56 8.62
CA ARG A 61 -7.92 10.52 7.93
C ARG A 61 -8.62 11.07 6.67
N GLU A 62 -9.31 12.18 6.81
CA GLU A 62 -9.98 12.80 5.66
C GLU A 62 -8.98 13.29 4.59
N GLY A 63 -7.84 13.83 5.00
CA GLY A 63 -6.77 14.21 4.07
C GLY A 63 -6.18 13.03 3.32
N PHE A 64 -6.03 11.87 3.97
CA PHE A 64 -5.60 10.63 3.32
C PHE A 64 -6.59 10.19 2.23
N LYS A 65 -7.90 10.20 2.53
CA LYS A 65 -8.95 9.86 1.57
C LYS A 65 -8.96 10.84 0.39
N GLN A 66 -8.87 12.14 0.66
CA GLN A 66 -8.78 13.16 -0.40
C GLN A 66 -7.57 12.94 -1.31
N GLY A 67 -6.44 12.49 -0.75
CA GLY A 67 -5.27 12.10 -1.51
C GLY A 67 -5.55 10.95 -2.46
N LEU A 68 -6.18 9.88 -1.99
CA LEU A 68 -6.57 8.74 -2.84
C LEU A 68 -7.52 9.17 -3.96
N ASP A 69 -8.50 10.00 -3.64
CA ASP A 69 -9.48 10.52 -4.60
C ASP A 69 -8.80 11.39 -5.67
N SER A 70 -7.84 12.22 -5.29
CA SER A 70 -7.11 13.10 -6.21
C SER A 70 -6.23 12.35 -7.20
N GLU A 71 -5.72 11.19 -6.80
CA GLU A 71 -4.93 10.29 -7.65
C GLU A 71 -5.82 9.33 -8.48
N GLY A 72 -7.14 9.41 -8.31
CA GLY A 72 -8.09 8.56 -9.04
C GLY A 72 -8.06 7.10 -8.65
N ILE A 73 -7.53 6.78 -7.47
CA ILE A 73 -7.45 5.41 -6.95
C ILE A 73 -8.85 4.94 -6.56
N LYS A 74 -9.24 3.76 -7.02
CA LYS A 74 -10.47 3.12 -6.60
C LYS A 74 -10.21 2.29 -5.35
N TYR A 75 -10.98 2.51 -4.31
CA TYR A 75 -10.77 1.81 -3.04
C TYR A 75 -12.07 1.44 -2.34
N ASP A 76 -11.98 0.39 -1.54
CA ASP A 76 -12.95 0.00 -0.52
C ASP A 76 -12.25 0.18 0.84
N ILE A 77 -12.68 1.18 1.60
CA ILE A 77 -11.99 1.59 2.82
C ILE A 77 -12.73 1.09 4.06
N THR A 78 -11.99 0.48 4.98
CA THR A 78 -12.47 0.12 6.31
C THR A 78 -11.80 1.01 7.34
N GLU A 79 -12.58 1.88 7.98
CA GLU A 79 -12.11 2.81 9.00
C GLU A 79 -12.41 2.27 10.41
N SER A 80 -11.44 2.37 11.31
CA SER A 80 -11.59 1.96 12.71
C SER A 80 -10.83 2.89 13.65
N SER A 81 -11.36 3.05 14.86
CA SER A 81 -10.71 3.80 15.93
C SER A 81 -10.46 2.90 17.13
N ALA A 82 -9.26 2.94 17.66
CA ALA A 82 -8.88 2.21 18.87
C ALA A 82 -9.39 2.86 20.15
N LYS A 83 -9.98 4.05 20.09
CA LYS A 83 -10.50 4.79 21.25
C LYS A 83 -9.44 5.06 22.35
N GLY A 84 -8.16 5.09 21.96
CA GLY A 84 -7.04 5.27 22.90
C GLY A 84 -6.65 4.01 23.67
N ASP A 85 -7.13 2.83 23.27
CA ASP A 85 -6.82 1.56 23.90
C ASP A 85 -5.83 0.73 23.06
N ASP A 86 -4.66 0.41 23.62
CA ASP A 86 -3.59 -0.29 22.92
C ASP A 86 -3.94 -1.74 22.55
N SER A 87 -4.76 -2.40 23.37
CA SER A 87 -5.20 -3.77 23.09
C SER A 87 -6.14 -3.79 21.87
N THR A 88 -7.12 -2.90 21.87
CA THR A 88 -8.05 -2.70 20.77
C THR A 88 -7.29 -2.30 19.51
N ASN A 89 -6.30 -1.41 19.62
CA ASN A 89 -5.45 -0.97 18.53
C ASN A 89 -4.73 -2.15 17.86
N THR A 90 -4.12 -3.03 18.65
CA THR A 90 -3.45 -4.24 18.17
C THR A 90 -4.43 -5.21 17.52
N GLN A 91 -5.61 -5.42 18.11
CA GLN A 91 -6.63 -6.32 17.57
C GLN A 91 -7.14 -5.86 16.21
N ILE A 92 -7.39 -4.56 16.04
CA ILE A 92 -7.86 -4.00 14.77
C ILE A 92 -6.78 -4.16 13.70
N ALA A 93 -5.51 -3.88 14.02
CA ALA A 93 -4.41 -4.06 13.07
C ALA A 93 -4.30 -5.52 12.59
N GLN A 94 -4.41 -6.49 13.50
CA GLN A 94 -4.45 -7.91 13.16
C GLN A 94 -5.68 -8.29 12.33
N GLN A 95 -6.83 -7.69 12.61
CA GLN A 95 -8.04 -7.90 11.84
C GLN A 95 -7.87 -7.43 10.38
N PHE A 96 -7.25 -6.29 10.14
CA PHE A 96 -6.97 -5.81 8.79
C PHE A 96 -6.12 -6.79 7.99
N VAL A 97 -5.08 -7.35 8.62
CA VAL A 97 -4.24 -8.38 7.99
C VAL A 97 -5.07 -9.63 7.65
N SER A 98 -5.89 -10.09 8.60
CA SER A 98 -6.74 -11.29 8.39
C SER A 98 -7.82 -11.09 7.32
N GLN A 99 -8.28 -9.88 7.10
CA GLN A 99 -9.24 -9.51 6.06
C GLN A 99 -8.59 -9.35 4.68
N GLY A 100 -7.26 -9.43 4.60
CA GLY A 100 -6.52 -9.30 3.35
C GLY A 100 -6.62 -7.90 2.76
N MET A 101 -6.30 -6.89 3.58
CA MET A 101 -6.15 -5.52 3.08
C MET A 101 -4.95 -5.43 2.14
N ASP A 102 -5.07 -4.66 1.08
CA ASP A 102 -3.98 -4.38 0.13
C ASP A 102 -3.03 -3.31 0.66
N LEU A 103 -3.53 -2.44 1.56
CA LEU A 103 -2.81 -1.36 2.21
C LEU A 103 -3.41 -1.10 3.59
N VAL A 104 -2.58 -0.75 4.55
CA VAL A 104 -3.05 -0.23 5.83
C VAL A 104 -2.45 1.13 6.15
N CYS A 105 -3.25 2.02 6.72
CA CYS A 105 -2.83 3.34 7.16
C CYS A 105 -3.02 3.46 8.68
N GLY A 106 -1.92 3.68 9.40
CA GLY A 106 -1.93 3.94 10.83
C GLY A 106 -1.85 5.43 11.14
N ILE A 107 -2.84 5.97 11.84
CA ILE A 107 -2.91 7.38 12.22
C ILE A 107 -2.56 7.54 13.69
N ALA A 108 -1.54 8.29 13.99
CA ALA A 108 -0.77 8.44 15.21
C ALA A 108 0.20 7.28 15.47
N THR A 109 1.27 7.57 16.21
CA THR A 109 2.37 6.63 16.45
C THR A 109 1.94 5.25 16.94
N PRO A 110 1.04 5.09 17.93
CA PRO A 110 0.63 3.76 18.38
C PRO A 110 -0.05 2.94 17.28
N SER A 111 -0.93 3.57 16.48
CA SER A 111 -1.61 2.87 15.39
C SER A 111 -0.66 2.52 14.24
N ALA A 112 0.27 3.41 13.92
CA ALA A 112 1.30 3.13 12.93
C ALA A 112 2.16 1.92 13.32
N GLN A 113 2.59 1.87 14.58
CA GLN A 113 3.36 0.74 15.11
C GLN A 113 2.54 -0.57 15.14
N ALA A 114 1.28 -0.51 15.54
CA ALA A 114 0.41 -1.69 15.53
C ALA A 114 0.19 -2.22 14.12
N CYS A 115 -0.09 -1.34 13.15
CA CYS A 115 -0.22 -1.70 11.75
C CYS A 115 1.07 -2.29 11.18
N TYR A 116 2.21 -1.65 11.43
CA TYR A 116 3.51 -2.13 10.96
C TYR A 116 3.82 -3.53 11.51
N ASN A 117 3.69 -3.73 12.82
CA ASN A 117 3.97 -5.01 13.45
C ASN A 117 3.04 -6.13 12.94
N ALA A 118 1.76 -5.83 12.73
CA ALA A 118 0.81 -6.82 12.22
C ALA A 118 1.03 -7.15 10.74
N ALA A 119 1.34 -6.15 9.91
CA ALA A 119 1.45 -6.26 8.45
C ALA A 119 2.80 -6.79 7.97
N TYR A 120 3.84 -6.73 8.79
CA TYR A 120 5.22 -7.04 8.43
C TYR A 120 5.39 -8.42 7.78
N GLU A 121 4.94 -9.48 8.45
CA GLU A 121 5.05 -10.86 7.92
C GLU A 121 4.15 -11.10 6.70
N ALA A 122 3.01 -10.42 6.65
CA ALA A 122 2.08 -10.50 5.53
C ALA A 122 2.52 -9.67 4.31
N LYS A 123 3.57 -8.85 4.47
CA LYS A 123 4.10 -7.93 3.46
C LYS A 123 3.03 -6.96 2.91
N ILE A 124 2.09 -6.57 3.75
CA ILE A 124 1.11 -5.54 3.41
C ILE A 124 1.78 -4.17 3.59
N PRO A 125 1.76 -3.30 2.58
CA PRO A 125 2.27 -1.94 2.69
C PRO A 125 1.60 -1.17 3.82
N VAL A 126 2.40 -0.40 4.56
CA VAL A 126 1.92 0.43 5.67
C VAL A 126 2.23 1.88 5.39
N ILE A 127 1.21 2.72 5.37
CA ILE A 127 1.36 4.18 5.43
C ILE A 127 1.16 4.61 6.88
N PHE A 128 2.03 5.47 7.36
CA PHE A 128 1.84 6.11 8.66
C PHE A 128 1.59 7.60 8.51
N ASN A 129 0.67 8.10 9.31
CA ASN A 129 0.26 9.51 9.30
C ASN A 129 0.24 10.04 10.75
N ALA A 130 0.55 11.32 10.93
CA ALA A 130 0.64 11.97 12.24
C ALA A 130 1.61 11.26 13.20
N VAL A 131 2.75 10.79 12.69
CA VAL A 131 3.86 10.22 13.47
C VAL A 131 4.93 11.28 13.63
N SER A 132 5.24 11.65 14.89
CA SER A 132 6.15 12.75 15.18
C SER A 132 7.61 12.40 14.90
N ASP A 133 8.02 11.15 15.15
CA ASP A 133 9.37 10.66 14.97
C ASP A 133 9.32 9.21 14.48
N PRO A 134 9.35 8.98 13.16
CA PRO A 134 9.27 7.65 12.58
C PRO A 134 10.47 6.76 12.92
N VAL A 135 11.64 7.36 13.07
CA VAL A 135 12.88 6.63 13.40
C VAL A 135 12.85 6.12 14.84
N ALA A 136 12.52 6.99 15.79
CA ALA A 136 12.35 6.58 17.20
C ALA A 136 11.21 5.57 17.37
N ALA A 137 10.16 5.68 16.55
CA ALA A 137 9.06 4.73 16.50
C ALA A 137 9.39 3.40 15.79
N LYS A 138 10.59 3.27 15.19
CA LYS A 138 11.05 2.12 14.39
C LYS A 138 10.15 1.81 13.19
N LEU A 139 9.62 2.83 12.59
CA LEU A 139 8.81 2.77 11.35
C LEU A 139 9.63 3.12 10.11
N ALA A 140 10.78 3.75 10.30
CA ALA A 140 11.71 4.11 9.25
C ALA A 140 13.16 3.91 9.74
N GLU A 141 14.07 3.66 8.82
CA GLU A 141 15.51 3.54 9.13
C GLU A 141 16.19 4.91 9.26
N SER A 142 15.67 5.90 8.56
CA SER A 142 16.15 7.29 8.61
C SER A 142 15.02 8.26 8.26
N ASP A 143 15.22 9.57 8.48
CA ASP A 143 14.24 10.62 8.15
C ASP A 143 13.94 10.74 6.64
N THR A 144 14.72 10.07 5.80
CA THR A 144 14.59 10.08 4.34
C THR A 144 14.20 8.74 3.74
N GLN A 145 14.04 7.70 4.56
CA GLN A 145 13.66 6.35 4.15
C GLN A 145 12.58 5.81 5.10
N ALA A 146 11.46 5.48 4.55
CA ALA A 146 10.34 4.84 5.24
C ALA A 146 9.92 3.56 4.51
#